data_c0c49ff737ea4160a3220f925c587282
#
_entry.id   c0c49ff737ea4160a3220f925c587282
#
_cell.length_a   1.000
_cell.length_b   1.000
_cell.length_c   1.000
_cell.angle_alpha   90.00
_cell.angle_beta   90.00
_cell.angle_gamma   90.00
#
_symmetry.space_group_name_H-M   'P 1'
#
loop_
_entity.id
_entity.type
_entity.pdbx_description
1 polymer ?
#
loop_
_entity_poly.entity_id
_entity_poly.type
_entity_poly.pdbx_seq_one_letter_code
_entity_poly.pdbx_strand_id
1 'polypeptide(L)'
;MIHITSLDDGLELFKALGSDIRIQILKILLENNQMSMNQLAIELNISNGALTGHIKKLEECGLISTSNDSSGHGNQKLCSLIQDRILVEIEKPIDLSNVYNTSIKVGQFSSHNVCPTDRKSVV
;
A
#
# COMPACT_ATOMS: atom_id res chain seq x y z
N MET A 1 -3.32 7.19 7.42
CA MET A 1 -2.13 6.31 7.39
C MET A 1 -2.49 4.94 7.93
N ILE A 2 -2.03 3.91 7.26
CA ILE A 2 -2.18 2.55 7.78
C ILE A 2 -0.95 2.21 8.61
N HIS A 3 -1.16 1.77 9.83
CA HIS A 3 -0.05 1.45 10.72
C HIS A 3 -0.16 -0.03 11.13
N ILE A 4 0.80 -0.82 10.71
CA ILE A 4 0.88 -2.24 11.00
C ILE A 4 1.90 -2.43 12.12
N THR A 5 1.45 -2.91 13.26
CA THR A 5 2.32 -3.07 14.42
C THR A 5 2.77 -4.51 14.63
N SER A 6 2.24 -5.45 13.87
CA SER A 6 2.74 -6.80 13.88
C SER A 6 2.61 -7.38 12.48
N LEU A 7 3.50 -8.29 12.13
CA LEU A 7 3.47 -8.89 10.80
C LEU A 7 2.20 -9.69 10.55
N ASP A 8 1.66 -10.31 11.57
CA ASP A 8 0.43 -11.08 11.42
C ASP A 8 -0.74 -10.17 11.08
N ASP A 9 -0.80 -9.00 11.70
CA ASP A 9 -1.88 -8.06 11.44
C ASP A 9 -1.80 -7.49 10.03
N GLY A 10 -0.62 -7.47 9.45
CA GLY A 10 -0.42 -6.93 8.11
C GLY A 10 -0.55 -7.94 7.00
N LEU A 11 -0.79 -9.20 7.29
CA LEU A 11 -0.73 -10.24 6.27
C LEU A 11 -1.65 -9.97 5.09
N GLU A 12 -2.88 -9.58 5.34
CA GLU A 12 -3.82 -9.31 4.26
C GLU A 12 -3.37 -8.12 3.42
N LEU A 13 -2.82 -7.10 4.04
CA LEU A 13 -2.27 -5.97 3.32
C LEU A 13 -1.10 -6.39 2.45
N PHE A 14 -0.21 -7.21 2.99
CA PHE A 14 0.95 -7.67 2.22
C PHE A 14 0.52 -8.51 1.03
N LYS A 15 -0.50 -9.36 1.20
CA LYS A 15 -1.03 -10.14 0.10
C LYS A 15 -1.65 -9.24 -0.97
N ALA A 16 -2.35 -8.21 -0.56
CA ALA A 16 -2.95 -7.29 -1.51
C ALA A 16 -1.89 -6.54 -2.30
N LEU A 17 -0.80 -6.16 -1.66
CA LEU A 17 0.27 -5.42 -2.31
C LEU A 17 1.21 -6.32 -3.12
N GLY A 18 1.11 -7.61 -2.96
CA GLY A 18 1.97 -8.55 -3.68
C GLY A 18 1.49 -8.89 -5.08
N SER A 19 0.96 -7.93 -5.81
CA SER A 19 0.44 -8.15 -7.15
C SER A 19 0.84 -6.98 -8.04
N ASP A 20 1.41 -7.27 -9.20
CA ASP A 20 1.80 -6.23 -10.14
C ASP A 20 0.62 -5.36 -10.54
N ILE A 21 -0.51 -5.98 -10.82
CA ILE A 21 -1.71 -5.25 -11.25
C ILE A 21 -2.18 -4.31 -10.15
N ARG A 22 -2.23 -4.79 -8.93
CA ARG A 22 -2.69 -3.96 -7.81
C ARG A 22 -1.75 -2.81 -7.52
N ILE A 23 -0.45 -3.04 -7.66
CA ILE A 23 0.52 -1.94 -7.52
C ILE A 23 0.29 -0.91 -8.62
N GLN A 24 0.03 -1.34 -9.83
CA GLN A 24 -0.25 -0.40 -10.92
C GLN A 24 -1.52 0.39 -10.67
N ILE A 25 -2.56 -0.24 -10.13
CA ILE A 25 -3.78 0.47 -9.76
C ILE A 25 -3.46 1.60 -8.79
N LEU A 26 -2.68 1.30 -7.76
CA LEU A 26 -2.34 2.31 -6.77
C LEU A 26 -1.52 3.44 -7.38
N LYS A 27 -0.60 3.13 -8.28
CA LYS A 27 0.21 4.15 -8.94
C LYS A 27 -0.65 5.07 -9.79
N ILE A 28 -1.61 4.50 -10.51
CA ILE A 28 -2.51 5.29 -11.34
C ILE A 28 -3.35 6.22 -10.47
N LEU A 29 -3.85 5.71 -9.36
CA LEU A 29 -4.69 6.52 -8.46
C LEU A 29 -3.90 7.59 -7.75
N LEU A 30 -2.61 7.36 -7.49
CA LEU A 30 -1.76 8.40 -6.94
C LEU A 30 -1.61 9.58 -7.89
N GLU A 31 -1.55 9.28 -9.18
CA GLU A 31 -1.39 10.34 -10.18
C GLU A 31 -2.68 11.06 -10.50
N ASN A 32 -3.80 10.36 -10.46
CA ASN A 32 -5.06 10.89 -10.96
C ASN A 32 -6.09 11.18 -9.89
N ASN A 33 -5.77 10.93 -8.64
CA ASN A 33 -6.67 11.08 -7.49
C ASN A 33 -7.90 10.18 -7.54
N GLN A 34 -8.55 10.09 -8.66
CA GLN A 34 -9.80 9.36 -8.78
C GLN A 34 -9.96 8.89 -10.21
N MET A 35 -10.46 7.71 -10.42
CA MET A 35 -10.64 7.16 -11.76
C MET A 35 -11.79 6.16 -11.75
N SER A 36 -12.54 6.10 -12.82
CA SER A 36 -13.64 5.15 -12.94
C SER A 36 -13.11 3.74 -13.15
N MET A 37 -13.91 2.76 -12.79
CA MET A 37 -13.56 1.36 -12.99
C MET A 37 -13.29 1.06 -14.46
N ASN A 38 -14.12 1.60 -15.35
CA ASN A 38 -13.94 1.38 -16.77
C ASN A 38 -12.62 1.94 -17.27
N GLN A 39 -12.27 3.12 -16.81
CA GLN A 39 -11.02 3.74 -17.21
C GLN A 39 -9.82 2.94 -16.71
N LEU A 40 -9.89 2.46 -15.48
CA LEU A 40 -8.82 1.62 -14.94
C LEU A 40 -8.67 0.33 -15.73
N ALA A 41 -9.77 -0.30 -16.11
CA ALA A 41 -9.71 -1.52 -16.89
C ALA A 41 -9.03 -1.29 -18.24
N ILE A 42 -9.33 -0.18 -18.87
CA ILE A 42 -8.73 0.18 -20.14
C ILE A 42 -7.24 0.44 -19.97
N GLU A 43 -6.88 1.22 -18.96
CA GLU A 43 -5.47 1.54 -18.69
C GLU A 43 -4.64 0.29 -18.41
N LEU A 44 -5.22 -0.67 -17.71
CA LEU A 44 -4.52 -1.88 -17.34
C LEU A 44 -4.69 -3.00 -18.36
N ASN A 45 -5.56 -2.80 -19.34
CA ASN A 45 -5.85 -3.79 -20.37
C ASN A 45 -6.33 -5.11 -19.77
N ILE A 46 -7.25 -5.04 -18.85
CA ILE A 46 -7.84 -6.22 -18.21
C ILE A 46 -9.35 -6.10 -18.28
N SER A 47 -10.04 -7.22 -18.02
CA SER A 47 -11.49 -7.22 -18.00
C SER A 47 -12.03 -6.53 -16.75
N ASN A 48 -13.25 -6.06 -16.83
CA ASN A 48 -13.91 -5.45 -15.67
C ASN A 48 -14.06 -6.45 -14.54
N GLY A 49 -14.29 -7.72 -14.86
CA GLY A 49 -14.41 -8.75 -13.83
C GLY A 49 -13.12 -8.95 -13.07
N ALA A 50 -11.98 -9.00 -13.79
CA ALA A 50 -10.69 -9.13 -13.14
C ALA A 50 -10.39 -7.90 -12.29
N LEU A 51 -10.68 -6.72 -12.83
CA LEU A 51 -10.47 -5.48 -12.09
C LEU A 51 -11.27 -5.45 -10.81
N THR A 52 -12.53 -5.86 -10.86
CA THR A 52 -13.40 -5.87 -9.69
C THR A 52 -12.78 -6.68 -8.54
N GLY A 53 -12.21 -7.83 -8.86
CA GLY A 53 -11.56 -8.64 -7.86
C GLY A 53 -10.37 -7.94 -7.19
N HIS A 54 -9.56 -7.26 -8.00
CA HIS A 54 -8.41 -6.53 -7.47
C HIS A 54 -8.85 -5.33 -6.62
N ILE A 55 -9.84 -4.60 -7.10
CA ILE A 55 -10.34 -3.44 -6.37
C ILE A 55 -10.92 -3.86 -5.02
N LYS A 56 -11.64 -4.97 -5.00
CA LYS A 56 -12.23 -5.44 -3.76
C LYS A 56 -11.16 -5.78 -2.73
N LYS A 57 -10.07 -6.41 -3.15
CA LYS A 57 -8.98 -6.71 -2.22
C LYS A 57 -8.33 -5.46 -1.67
N LEU A 58 -8.13 -4.46 -2.51
CA LEU A 58 -7.55 -3.19 -2.05
C LEU A 58 -8.51 -2.43 -1.14
N GLU A 59 -9.79 -2.53 -1.41
CA GLU A 59 -10.81 -1.89 -0.59
C GLU A 59 -10.89 -2.53 0.78
N GLU A 60 -10.80 -3.85 0.84
CA GLU A 60 -10.82 -4.58 2.11
C GLU A 60 -9.64 -4.22 3.00
N CYS A 61 -8.53 -3.84 2.42
CA CYS A 61 -7.36 -3.43 3.19
C CYS A 61 -7.40 -1.96 3.60
N GLY A 62 -8.41 -1.23 3.14
CA GLY A 62 -8.52 0.18 3.49
C GLY A 62 -7.64 1.12 2.69
N LEU A 63 -7.11 0.66 1.55
CA LEU A 63 -6.24 1.50 0.73
C LEU A 63 -7.03 2.37 -0.22
N ILE A 64 -8.14 1.89 -0.73
CA ILE A 64 -8.95 2.65 -1.66
C ILE A 64 -10.40 2.61 -1.23
N SER A 65 -11.17 3.51 -1.77
CA SER A 65 -12.62 3.49 -1.60
C SER A 65 -13.27 3.61 -2.96
N THR A 66 -14.49 3.12 -3.05
CA THR A 66 -15.28 3.22 -4.26
C THR A 66 -16.56 3.97 -3.96
N SER A 67 -17.02 4.72 -4.94
CA SER A 67 -18.29 5.43 -4.83
C SER A 67 -18.98 5.35 -6.17
N ASN A 68 -20.28 5.57 -6.18
CA ASN A 68 -21.04 5.59 -7.40
C ASN A 68 -21.16 7.04 -7.88
N ASP A 69 -20.87 7.24 -9.15
CA ASP A 69 -21.05 8.56 -9.77
C ASP A 69 -22.32 8.49 -10.58
N SER A 70 -23.34 9.18 -10.13
CA SER A 70 -24.61 9.22 -10.84
C SER A 70 -24.80 10.51 -11.62
N SER A 71 -23.78 11.34 -11.73
CA SER A 71 -23.90 12.62 -12.38
C SER A 71 -23.82 12.54 -13.88
N GLY A 72 -23.48 11.40 -14.43
CA GLY A 72 -23.35 11.23 -15.87
C GLY A 72 -24.37 10.25 -16.44
N HIS A 73 -24.06 9.73 -17.60
CA HIS A 73 -24.92 8.75 -18.24
C HIS A 73 -24.65 7.38 -17.66
N GLY A 74 -25.52 6.93 -16.82
CA GLY A 74 -25.39 5.62 -16.17
C GLY A 74 -24.57 5.71 -14.90
N ASN A 75 -24.54 4.60 -14.18
CA ASN A 75 -23.81 4.54 -12.92
C ASN A 75 -22.39 4.11 -13.19
N GLN A 76 -21.46 4.97 -12.84
CA GLN A 76 -20.05 4.60 -12.88
C GLN A 76 -19.53 4.51 -11.48
N LYS A 77 -18.70 3.48 -11.24
CA LYS A 77 -18.04 3.34 -9.97
C LYS A 77 -16.71 4.04 -10.07
N LEU A 78 -16.46 4.92 -9.11
CA LEU A 78 -15.21 5.67 -9.06
C LEU A 78 -14.36 5.12 -7.95
N CYS A 79 -13.07 4.96 -8.22
CA CYS A 79 -12.10 4.50 -7.26
C CYS A 79 -11.19 5.64 -6.87
N SER A 80 -10.92 5.77 -5.59
CA SER A 80 -9.98 6.78 -5.11
C SER A 80 -9.12 6.22 -4.01
N LEU A 81 -7.89 6.70 -3.94
CA LEU A 81 -6.95 6.28 -2.92
C LEU A 81 -7.24 7.06 -1.66
N ILE A 82 -7.39 6.36 -0.55
CA ILE A 82 -7.69 7.01 0.73
C ILE A 82 -6.53 6.96 1.70
N GLN A 83 -5.47 6.25 1.36
CA GLN A 83 -4.27 6.21 2.19
C GLN A 83 -3.06 6.55 1.34
N ASP A 84 -2.19 7.36 1.85
CA ASP A 84 -0.97 7.72 1.14
C ASP A 84 0.28 7.20 1.84
N ARG A 85 0.13 6.59 2.99
CA ARG A 85 1.26 6.09 3.76
C ARG A 85 0.92 4.79 4.43
N ILE A 86 1.89 3.90 4.47
CA ILE A 86 1.81 2.63 5.19
C ILE A 86 3.07 2.54 6.03
N LEU A 87 2.89 2.39 7.33
CA LEU A 87 4.00 2.17 8.24
C LEU A 87 3.91 0.75 8.75
N VAL A 88 4.96 -0.02 8.53
CA VAL A 88 5.03 -1.38 9.01
C VAL A 88 6.16 -1.47 10.02
N GLU A 89 5.81 -1.86 11.24
CA GLU A 89 6.80 -2.04 12.28
C GLU A 89 6.97 -3.52 12.54
N ILE A 90 8.21 -3.96 12.51
CA ILE A 90 8.56 -5.33 12.85
C ILE A 90 9.09 -5.27 14.27
N GLU A 91 8.22 -5.66 15.22
CA GLU A 91 8.59 -5.54 16.60
C GLU A 91 9.08 -6.84 17.14
N LYS A 92 10.13 -6.77 17.90
CA LYS A 92 10.58 -7.91 18.68
C LYS A 92 10.06 -7.73 20.09
N PRO A 93 9.79 -8.81 20.80
CA PRO A 93 9.50 -8.72 22.22
C PRO A 93 10.68 -8.05 22.92
N ILE A 94 10.42 -7.15 23.84
CA ILE A 94 11.46 -6.47 24.56
C ILE A 94 12.11 -7.43 25.51
N ASP A 95 13.42 -7.59 25.36
CA ASP A 95 14.23 -8.38 26.28
C ASP A 95 15.17 -7.41 26.97
N LEU A 96 14.96 -7.19 28.24
CA LEU A 96 15.73 -6.20 28.97
C LEU A 96 17.21 -6.50 28.97
N SER A 97 17.57 -7.76 28.86
CA SER A 97 18.99 -8.11 28.84
C SER A 97 19.67 -7.62 27.55
N ASN A 98 18.93 -7.35 26.52
CA ASN A 98 19.49 -6.91 25.27
C ASN A 98 19.41 -5.41 25.06
N VAL A 99 18.73 -4.70 25.91
CA VAL A 99 18.50 -3.29 25.70
C VAL A 99 19.81 -2.52 25.64
N TYR A 100 20.73 -2.85 26.50
CA TYR A 100 21.98 -2.13 26.56
C TYR A 100 22.82 -2.37 25.32
N ASN A 101 22.74 -3.54 24.76
CA ASN A 101 23.54 -3.85 23.61
C ASN A 101 23.02 -3.16 22.36
N THR A 102 21.73 -3.02 22.24
CA THR A 102 21.17 -2.44 21.05
C THR A 102 21.32 -0.95 21.01
N SER A 103 21.40 -0.31 22.14
CA SER A 103 21.44 1.12 22.15
C SER A 103 22.68 1.67 21.51
N ILE A 104 23.72 0.89 21.42
CA ILE A 104 24.96 1.38 20.95
C ILE A 104 25.01 1.55 19.47
N LYS A 105 24.27 0.75 18.74
CA LYS A 105 24.45 0.74 17.35
C LYS A 105 23.67 1.66 16.58
N VAL A 106 22.82 2.31 17.19
CA VAL A 106 21.86 3.04 16.49
C VAL A 106 22.39 4.17 15.73
N GLY A 107 23.43 4.69 16.14
CA GLY A 107 23.97 5.88 15.49
C GLY A 107 24.14 5.73 14.04
N GLN A 108 24.10 4.59 13.55
CA GLN A 108 24.33 4.47 12.24
C GLN A 108 23.29 4.47 11.35
N PHE A 109 22.34 4.44 11.52
CA PHE A 109 21.46 4.34 10.53
C PHE A 109 21.00 5.44 10.03
N SER A 110 21.31 6.05 10.02
CA SER A 110 20.91 6.92 9.48
C SER A 110 20.73 7.32 8.55
N SER A 111 21.09 6.86 8.41
CA SER A 111 21.11 7.07 7.66
C SER A 111 20.89 7.02 6.94
N HIS A 112 21.04 6.60 6.51
CA HIS A 112 21.25 6.44 5.80
C HIS A 112 20.83 6.12 5.40
N ASN A 113 20.72 5.81 4.95
CA ASN A 113 20.76 5.40 4.54
C ASN A 113 20.37 4.95 4.21
N VAL A 114 20.23 4.70 3.87
CA VAL A 114 20.22 4.34 3.48
C VAL A 114 19.96 3.98 2.97
N CYS A 115 19.89 3.67 2.52
CA CYS A 115 20.03 3.48 2.09
C CYS A 115 19.85 3.36 1.49
N PRO A 116 19.84 3.18 1.26
CA PRO A 116 20.03 3.15 0.78
C PRO A 116 19.92 3.07 0.43
N THR A 117 19.84 2.84 -0.16
CA THR A 117 20.18 2.87 -0.45
C THR A 117 20.39 2.84 -0.57
N ASP A 118 20.30 2.57 -0.91
CA ASP A 118 20.95 2.50 -0.83
C ASP A 118 21.07 2.19 -0.88
N ARG A 119 20.89 1.90 -1.21
CA ARG A 119 21.37 1.67 -1.05
C ARG A 119 21.46 1.70 -0.82
N LYS A 120 21.27 1.40 -1.05
CA LYS A 120 21.69 1.39 -0.62
C LYS A 120 21.40 1.49 0.00
N SER A 121 21.03 1.14 -0.16
CA SER A 121 21.04 1.29 0.47
C SER A 121 20.66 1.11 0.89
N VAL A 122 20.50 0.72 0.84
CA VAL A 122 20.39 0.69 1.33
C VAL A 122 20.05 0.64 1.60
N VAL A 123 19.99 0.32 1.41
CA VAL A 123 19.88 0.43 1.78
C VAL A 123 19.85 0.51 1.85
#